data_d9af33308a059874fb37db49271301db
#
_entry.id   d9af33308a059874fb37db49271301db
#
_cell.length_a   1.000
_cell.length_b   1.000
_cell.length_c   1.000
_cell.angle_alpha   90.00
_cell.angle_beta   90.00
_cell.angle_gamma   90.00
#
_symmetry.space_group_name_H-M   'P 1'
#
loop_
_entity.id
_entity.type
_entity.pdbx_description
1 polymer ?
#
loop_
_entity_poly.entity_id
_entity_poly.type
_entity_poly.pdbx_seq_one_letter_code
_entity_poly.pdbx_strand_id
1 'polypeptide(L)'
;MKAARAFWPAFLAVTRAGAMPPQPHGQAVLDATSDLPVHSLGVGHFSEWSRATKKQFLIDWQAGNASQWIIVQGNEGGDLDSMTAALTWAYHLGHSTENTSHPIKAIALLQTPSHALDLRPENKLALRGSRMTPGHEDLLTMDELPEDPETLGEKLKGIVLVDHGVPLRKWSHANVLSIIDHHRDRGAAPGAKPRLFEPVASCTTLVARLMLDELEKLDQEYHMPHELLELVLSAIAIDSSGLTSRKTTKADIKTSQRILARSNWKENSLEPVMASLRHKLSKAQKDIDHLGLRDLLRRDWKGDLIDTPSPRTPTVSLGFASIPYSMDEQILKTDFAELFDWFAVHAAWTAETGVDISVCLNKYNKRYPDGSKEKIREVVLTVRDDVRIDQTQADGLFETVKRALENNEEGIVLEPWHRAKELGKRQMVWTHKSGAGRKVFRPIVEDAVMAWD
;
A
#
# COMPACT_ATOMS: atom_id res chain seq x y z
N MET A 1 46.34 -40.47 -9.61
CA MET A 1 46.06 -41.67 -10.43
C MET A 1 44.56 -41.89 -10.49
N LYS A 2 44.07 -42.05 -11.73
CA LYS A 2 42.76 -42.50 -12.19
C LYS A 2 41.56 -41.58 -11.97
N ALA A 3 41.23 -40.85 -13.04
CA ALA A 3 39.97 -40.25 -13.36
C ALA A 3 38.87 -41.29 -13.61
N ALA A 4 37.65 -41.03 -13.19
CA ALA A 4 36.46 -41.72 -13.65
C ALA A 4 35.50 -40.68 -14.25
N ARG A 5 35.33 -40.73 -15.56
CA ARG A 5 34.28 -40.03 -16.32
C ARG A 5 32.96 -40.78 -16.12
N ALA A 6 31.90 -40.05 -15.75
CA ALA A 6 30.54 -40.58 -15.82
C ALA A 6 29.79 -39.93 -16.99
N PHE A 7 29.25 -40.76 -17.84
CA PHE A 7 28.40 -40.48 -18.99
C PHE A 7 27.00 -40.07 -18.54
N TRP A 8 26.45 -39.07 -19.15
CA TRP A 8 25.02 -38.75 -19.09
C TRP A 8 24.33 -39.24 -20.38
N PRO A 9 23.22 -39.96 -20.31
CA PRO A 9 22.40 -40.23 -21.47
C PRO A 9 21.40 -39.10 -21.72
N ALA A 10 21.31 -38.69 -22.98
CA ALA A 10 20.30 -37.74 -23.48
C ALA A 10 18.92 -38.40 -23.52
N PHE A 11 17.95 -37.84 -22.84
CA PHE A 11 16.53 -38.17 -23.00
C PHE A 11 15.92 -37.27 -24.06
N LEU A 12 15.49 -37.86 -25.16
CA LEU A 12 14.59 -37.23 -26.14
C LEU A 12 13.21 -37.13 -25.51
N ALA A 13 12.74 -35.88 -25.27
CA ALA A 13 11.36 -35.61 -24.90
C ALA A 13 10.50 -35.50 -26.15
N VAL A 14 9.62 -36.46 -26.34
CA VAL A 14 8.54 -36.42 -27.34
C VAL A 14 7.45 -35.45 -26.81
N THR A 15 7.30 -34.30 -27.45
CA THR A 15 6.22 -33.35 -27.17
C THR A 15 4.90 -33.90 -27.73
N ARG A 16 4.02 -34.40 -26.85
CA ARG A 16 2.61 -34.59 -27.19
C ARG A 16 1.92 -33.22 -27.08
N ALA A 17 1.42 -32.68 -28.20
CA ALA A 17 0.49 -31.58 -28.24
C ALA A 17 -0.84 -32.00 -27.57
N GLY A 18 -1.00 -31.65 -26.29
CA GLY A 18 -2.27 -31.80 -25.61
C GLY A 18 -3.12 -30.57 -25.91
N ALA A 19 -4.34 -30.75 -26.41
CA ALA A 19 -5.32 -29.68 -26.58
C ALA A 19 -5.62 -29.02 -25.23
N MET A 20 -5.47 -27.72 -25.16
CA MET A 20 -5.85 -26.94 -23.97
C MET A 20 -7.37 -27.01 -23.75
N PRO A 21 -7.82 -27.19 -22.49
CA PRO A 21 -9.25 -27.13 -22.17
C PRO A 21 -9.78 -25.70 -22.40
N PRO A 22 -11.08 -25.56 -22.76
CA PRO A 22 -11.69 -24.24 -23.00
C PRO A 22 -11.60 -23.36 -21.75
N GLN A 23 -11.11 -22.16 -21.92
CA GLN A 23 -10.97 -21.15 -20.87
C GLN A 23 -12.36 -20.59 -20.49
N PRO A 24 -12.67 -20.39 -19.20
CA PRO A 24 -13.95 -19.82 -18.78
C PRO A 24 -14.10 -18.36 -19.26
N HIS A 25 -15.31 -17.99 -19.69
CA HIS A 25 -15.68 -16.69 -20.30
C HIS A 25 -15.18 -15.43 -19.56
N GLY A 26 -14.88 -15.52 -18.25
CA GLY A 26 -14.33 -14.38 -17.48
C GLY A 26 -12.85 -14.07 -17.76
N GLN A 27 -12.08 -15.00 -18.34
CA GLN A 27 -10.67 -14.79 -18.67
C GLN A 27 -10.51 -14.03 -19.98
N ALA A 28 -11.46 -14.22 -20.89
CA ALA A 28 -11.47 -13.55 -22.20
C ALA A 28 -11.56 -12.00 -22.12
N VAL A 29 -12.21 -11.47 -21.07
CA VAL A 29 -12.37 -10.01 -20.90
C VAL A 29 -11.04 -9.31 -20.54
N LEU A 30 -10.17 -9.98 -19.78
CA LEU A 30 -8.87 -9.41 -19.39
C LEU A 30 -7.74 -9.76 -20.38
N ASP A 31 -7.91 -10.83 -21.15
CA ASP A 31 -6.93 -11.24 -22.18
C ASP A 31 -7.15 -10.49 -23.52
N ALA A 32 -8.35 -9.96 -23.74
CA ALA A 32 -8.68 -9.20 -24.98
C ALA A 32 -7.82 -7.93 -25.16
N THR A 33 -7.19 -7.42 -24.09
CA THR A 33 -6.30 -6.26 -24.14
C THR A 33 -4.86 -6.62 -24.46
N SER A 34 -4.45 -7.88 -24.23
CA SER A 34 -3.08 -8.34 -24.47
C SER A 34 -2.73 -8.43 -25.95
N ASP A 35 -3.74 -8.57 -26.81
CA ASP A 35 -3.58 -8.73 -28.26
C ASP A 35 -3.68 -7.42 -29.06
N LEU A 36 -3.90 -6.28 -28.37
CA LEU A 36 -3.95 -4.98 -29.04
C LEU A 36 -2.55 -4.55 -29.49
N PRO A 37 -2.41 -4.03 -30.73
CA PRO A 37 -1.12 -3.51 -31.19
C PRO A 37 -0.59 -2.42 -30.25
N VAL A 38 0.70 -2.44 -29.98
CA VAL A 38 1.38 -1.46 -29.10
C VAL A 38 1.13 -0.01 -29.52
N HIS A 39 0.80 0.21 -30.78
CA HIS A 39 0.52 1.53 -31.37
C HIS A 39 -0.98 1.84 -31.55
N SER A 40 -1.89 0.98 -31.07
CA SER A 40 -3.30 1.35 -31.00
C SER A 40 -3.54 2.29 -29.82
N LEU A 41 -4.57 3.13 -29.93
CA LEU A 41 -4.88 4.19 -28.97
C LEU A 41 -4.70 3.77 -27.50
N GLY A 42 -3.68 4.33 -26.85
CA GLY A 42 -3.39 4.16 -25.43
C GLY A 42 -2.60 2.91 -25.04
N VAL A 43 -2.35 1.95 -25.94
CA VAL A 43 -1.65 0.69 -25.60
C VAL A 43 -0.13 0.91 -25.58
N GLY A 44 0.51 0.60 -24.44
CA GLY A 44 1.96 0.78 -24.22
C GLY A 44 2.39 2.22 -23.87
N HIS A 45 1.55 3.21 -24.10
CA HIS A 45 1.89 4.61 -23.89
C HIS A 45 2.08 4.96 -22.42
N PHE A 46 1.35 4.32 -21.51
CA PHE A 46 1.45 4.63 -20.08
C PHE A 46 2.79 4.21 -19.49
N SER A 47 3.28 3.02 -19.82
CA SER A 47 4.62 2.55 -19.42
C SER A 47 5.72 3.43 -20.00
N GLU A 48 5.64 3.78 -21.30
CA GLU A 48 6.59 4.67 -21.95
C GLU A 48 6.62 6.05 -21.31
N TRP A 49 5.44 6.62 -21.04
CA TRP A 49 5.33 7.90 -20.33
C TRP A 49 5.97 7.84 -18.95
N SER A 50 5.66 6.82 -18.16
CA SER A 50 6.15 6.67 -16.78
C SER A 50 7.69 6.58 -16.76
N ARG A 51 8.25 5.75 -17.65
CA ARG A 51 9.71 5.60 -17.80
C ARG A 51 10.39 6.89 -18.29
N ALA A 52 9.82 7.55 -19.29
CA ALA A 52 10.34 8.82 -19.81
C ALA A 52 10.29 9.92 -18.75
N THR A 53 9.20 10.00 -17.99
CA THR A 53 9.03 10.97 -16.90
C THR A 53 10.05 10.75 -15.79
N LYS A 54 10.26 9.48 -15.38
CA LYS A 54 11.30 9.12 -14.39
C LYS A 54 12.70 9.54 -14.87
N LYS A 55 13.04 9.20 -16.09
CA LYS A 55 14.34 9.59 -16.68
C LYS A 55 14.50 11.10 -16.72
N GLN A 56 13.49 11.84 -17.15
CA GLN A 56 13.54 13.29 -17.23
C GLN A 56 13.64 13.94 -15.84
N PHE A 57 12.95 13.41 -14.85
CA PHE A 57 13.06 13.89 -13.46
C PHE A 57 14.50 13.79 -12.95
N LEU A 58 15.15 12.66 -13.14
CA LEU A 58 16.53 12.44 -12.70
C LEU A 58 17.53 13.35 -13.44
N ILE A 59 17.33 13.57 -14.75
CA ILE A 59 18.13 14.49 -15.55
C ILE A 59 17.96 15.94 -15.05
N ASP A 60 16.73 16.37 -14.86
CA ASP A 60 16.43 17.73 -14.40
C ASP A 60 16.94 17.99 -12.98
N TRP A 61 16.85 16.98 -12.11
CA TRP A 61 17.44 17.08 -10.77
C TRP A 61 18.96 17.28 -10.84
N GLN A 62 19.68 16.49 -11.66
CA GLN A 62 21.14 16.63 -11.86
C GLN A 62 21.51 18.00 -12.42
N ALA A 63 20.63 18.59 -13.24
CA ALA A 63 20.81 19.94 -13.79
C ALA A 63 20.39 21.07 -12.82
N GLY A 64 19.98 20.76 -11.58
CA GLY A 64 19.53 21.76 -10.59
C GLY A 64 18.13 22.29 -10.80
N ASN A 65 17.31 21.62 -11.61
CA ASN A 65 15.94 22.02 -11.98
C ASN A 65 14.85 21.32 -11.19
N ALA A 66 15.15 20.77 -10.01
CA ALA A 66 14.18 20.08 -9.14
C ALA A 66 12.96 20.95 -8.79
N SER A 67 13.13 22.27 -8.69
CA SER A 67 12.06 23.24 -8.38
C SER A 67 10.94 23.32 -9.42
N GLN A 68 11.11 22.68 -10.59
CA GLN A 68 10.07 22.57 -11.60
C GLN A 68 9.13 21.36 -11.37
N TRP A 69 9.51 20.43 -10.49
CA TRP A 69 8.85 19.15 -10.33
C TRP A 69 7.93 19.08 -9.14
N ILE A 70 6.83 18.36 -9.34
CA ILE A 70 5.89 17.93 -8.30
C ILE A 70 6.03 16.42 -8.12
N ILE A 71 6.20 15.96 -6.89
CA ILE A 71 6.11 14.54 -6.56
C ILE A 71 4.69 14.25 -6.05
N VAL A 72 4.01 13.32 -6.71
CA VAL A 72 2.73 12.76 -6.25
C VAL A 72 3.01 11.45 -5.53
N GLN A 73 2.63 11.37 -4.26
CA GLN A 73 2.95 10.22 -3.44
C GLN A 73 1.73 9.63 -2.74
N GLY A 74 1.63 8.30 -2.78
CA GLY A 74 0.72 7.52 -1.96
C GLY A 74 1.23 7.33 -0.53
N ASN A 75 0.50 6.59 0.30
CA ASN A 75 0.93 6.28 1.65
C ASN A 75 2.09 5.27 1.68
N GLU A 76 2.76 5.17 2.81
CA GLU A 76 3.93 4.29 3.00
C GLU A 76 3.63 2.79 2.91
N GLY A 77 2.37 2.38 3.07
CA GLY A 77 1.94 1.00 2.88
C GLY A 77 2.01 0.53 1.43
N GLY A 78 2.06 1.46 0.45
CA GLY A 78 2.27 1.18 -0.97
C GLY A 78 1.29 0.16 -1.55
N ASP A 79 0.03 0.16 -1.10
CA ASP A 79 -1.00 -0.72 -1.67
C ASP A 79 -1.44 -0.26 -3.05
N LEU A 80 -2.29 -1.06 -3.69
CA LEU A 80 -2.70 -0.80 -5.07
C LEU A 80 -3.45 0.53 -5.21
N ASP A 81 -4.21 0.93 -4.19
CA ASP A 81 -4.92 2.20 -4.17
C ASP A 81 -3.97 3.38 -4.17
N SER A 82 -3.03 3.41 -3.20
CA SER A 82 -2.00 4.44 -3.10
C SER A 82 -1.16 4.58 -4.38
N MET A 83 -0.68 3.45 -4.92
CA MET A 83 0.13 3.41 -6.12
C MET A 83 -0.63 3.95 -7.33
N THR A 84 -1.85 3.46 -7.53
CA THR A 84 -2.68 3.84 -8.70
C THR A 84 -3.11 5.30 -8.61
N ALA A 85 -3.52 5.76 -7.44
CA ALA A 85 -3.89 7.16 -7.23
C ALA A 85 -2.73 8.10 -7.55
N ALA A 86 -1.49 7.77 -7.10
CA ALA A 86 -0.31 8.58 -7.39
C ALA A 86 0.01 8.61 -8.90
N LEU A 87 0.02 7.46 -9.56
CA LEU A 87 0.27 7.37 -11.00
C LEU A 87 -0.78 8.12 -11.82
N THR A 88 -2.07 7.97 -11.46
CA THR A 88 -3.18 8.62 -12.15
C THR A 88 -3.09 10.14 -12.04
N TRP A 89 -2.84 10.65 -10.85
CA TRP A 89 -2.77 12.11 -10.65
C TRP A 89 -1.52 12.72 -11.28
N ALA A 90 -0.37 12.04 -11.20
CA ALA A 90 0.85 12.49 -11.87
C ALA A 90 0.69 12.54 -13.39
N TYR A 91 0.03 11.51 -13.98
CA TYR A 91 -0.29 11.49 -15.40
C TYR A 91 -1.19 12.67 -15.79
N HIS A 92 -2.26 12.91 -15.03
CA HIS A 92 -3.19 14.01 -15.27
C HIS A 92 -2.49 15.36 -15.22
N LEU A 93 -1.70 15.64 -14.17
CA LEU A 93 -0.97 16.89 -14.04
C LEU A 93 0.01 17.14 -15.21
N GLY A 94 0.66 16.09 -15.70
CA GLY A 94 1.58 16.18 -16.84
C GLY A 94 0.89 16.44 -18.18
N HIS A 95 -0.43 16.20 -18.29
CA HIS A 95 -1.20 16.36 -19.54
C HIS A 95 -2.28 17.45 -19.44
N SER A 96 -2.50 18.02 -18.25
CA SER A 96 -3.45 19.12 -18.07
C SER A 96 -3.01 20.35 -18.84
N THR A 97 -3.90 20.88 -19.68
CA THR A 97 -3.65 22.00 -20.60
C THR A 97 -3.96 23.36 -20.00
N GLU A 98 -4.34 23.45 -18.73
CA GLU A 98 -4.71 24.72 -18.08
C GLU A 98 -3.59 25.78 -18.12
N ASN A 99 -2.34 25.37 -18.43
CA ASN A 99 -1.21 26.27 -18.62
C ASN A 99 -0.38 25.86 -19.83
N THR A 100 -0.87 26.17 -21.02
CA THR A 100 -0.28 25.77 -22.31
C THR A 100 1.14 26.27 -22.56
N SER A 101 1.62 27.26 -21.84
CA SER A 101 2.99 27.78 -22.01
C SER A 101 4.06 26.96 -21.26
N HIS A 102 3.71 26.27 -20.17
CA HIS A 102 4.65 25.46 -19.38
C HIS A 102 3.93 24.23 -18.80
N PRO A 103 4.08 23.04 -19.39
CA PRO A 103 3.48 21.82 -18.88
C PRO A 103 3.96 21.56 -17.45
N ILE A 104 3.04 21.13 -16.59
CA ILE A 104 3.37 20.76 -15.20
C ILE A 104 4.23 19.51 -15.23
N LYS A 105 5.41 19.58 -14.63
CA LYS A 105 6.29 18.41 -14.45
C LYS A 105 5.89 17.69 -13.17
N ALA A 106 5.28 16.53 -13.31
CA ALA A 106 4.82 15.71 -12.18
C ALA A 106 5.27 14.26 -12.33
N ILE A 107 5.66 13.64 -11.22
CA ILE A 107 6.06 12.24 -11.18
C ILE A 107 5.43 11.55 -9.97
N ALA A 108 4.99 10.30 -10.16
CA ALA A 108 4.51 9.46 -9.07
C ALA A 108 5.71 8.84 -8.31
N LEU A 109 5.65 8.86 -6.99
CA LEU A 109 6.61 8.19 -6.12
C LEU A 109 5.91 7.06 -5.37
N LEU A 110 6.43 5.84 -5.53
CA LEU A 110 6.09 4.73 -4.65
C LEU A 110 6.91 4.83 -3.37
N GLN A 111 6.24 4.93 -2.23
CA GLN A 111 6.90 4.99 -0.92
C GLN A 111 7.47 3.62 -0.47
N THR A 112 7.39 2.62 -1.34
CA THR A 112 7.97 1.29 -1.18
C THR A 112 9.32 1.24 -1.91
N PRO A 113 10.39 0.73 -1.31
CA PRO A 113 11.65 0.53 -2.02
C PRO A 113 11.53 -0.60 -3.07
N SER A 114 12.35 -0.55 -4.12
CA SER A 114 12.30 -1.46 -5.28
C SER A 114 12.34 -2.93 -4.87
N HIS A 115 13.21 -3.29 -3.93
CA HIS A 115 13.35 -4.65 -3.42
C HIS A 115 12.14 -5.16 -2.59
N ALA A 116 11.21 -4.27 -2.25
CA ALA A 116 10.00 -4.59 -1.49
C ALA A 116 8.73 -4.66 -2.36
N LEU A 117 8.85 -4.49 -3.68
CA LEU A 117 7.71 -4.58 -4.60
C LEU A 117 7.09 -5.99 -4.63
N ASP A 118 7.88 -7.02 -4.33
CA ASP A 118 7.41 -8.42 -4.25
C ASP A 118 6.48 -8.70 -3.06
N LEU A 119 6.43 -7.80 -2.08
CA LEU A 119 5.55 -7.95 -0.92
C LEU A 119 4.06 -7.81 -1.27
N ARG A 120 3.77 -7.28 -2.46
CA ARG A 120 2.41 -7.03 -2.94
C ARG A 120 2.17 -7.67 -4.32
N PRO A 121 1.92 -8.99 -4.35
CA PRO A 121 1.67 -9.70 -5.60
C PRO A 121 0.50 -9.15 -6.41
N GLU A 122 -0.50 -8.58 -5.71
CA GLU A 122 -1.64 -7.88 -6.33
C GLU A 122 -1.22 -6.67 -7.14
N ASN A 123 -0.26 -5.87 -6.64
CA ASN A 123 0.27 -4.71 -7.37
C ASN A 123 1.01 -5.17 -8.62
N LYS A 124 1.87 -6.19 -8.50
CA LYS A 124 2.58 -6.76 -9.66
C LYS A 124 1.64 -7.30 -10.72
N LEU A 125 0.54 -7.95 -10.29
CA LEU A 125 -0.47 -8.46 -11.21
C LEU A 125 -1.19 -7.29 -11.94
N ALA A 126 -1.58 -6.25 -11.21
CA ALA A 126 -2.23 -5.07 -11.79
C ALA A 126 -1.29 -4.34 -12.78
N LEU A 127 -0.02 -4.14 -12.41
CA LEU A 127 0.98 -3.53 -13.31
C LEU A 127 1.18 -4.34 -14.59
N ARG A 128 1.25 -5.67 -14.51
CA ARG A 128 1.32 -6.53 -15.70
C ARG A 128 0.08 -6.41 -16.56
N GLY A 129 -1.12 -6.39 -15.96
CA GLY A 129 -2.38 -6.17 -16.67
C GLY A 129 -2.40 -4.83 -17.40
N SER A 130 -1.80 -3.81 -16.81
CA SER A 130 -1.64 -2.47 -17.37
C SER A 130 -0.39 -2.33 -18.25
N ARG A 131 0.23 -3.41 -18.65
CA ARG A 131 1.45 -3.45 -19.50
C ARG A 131 2.62 -2.64 -18.97
N MET A 132 2.64 -2.37 -17.67
CA MET A 132 3.79 -1.80 -16.99
C MET A 132 4.72 -2.91 -16.54
N THR A 133 6.02 -2.63 -16.50
CA THR A 133 7.00 -3.52 -15.92
C THR A 133 6.70 -3.68 -14.43
N PRO A 134 6.50 -4.90 -13.90
CA PRO A 134 6.19 -5.11 -12.49
C PRO A 134 7.39 -4.87 -11.55
N GLY A 135 8.53 -4.53 -12.09
CA GLY A 135 9.72 -4.04 -11.37
C GLY A 135 9.71 -2.52 -11.23
N HIS A 136 10.88 -1.96 -11.02
CA HIS A 136 11.06 -0.52 -10.76
C HIS A 136 11.45 0.31 -11.99
N GLU A 137 11.59 -0.30 -13.16
CA GLU A 137 12.03 0.42 -14.36
C GLU A 137 11.07 1.54 -14.76
N ASP A 138 9.77 1.26 -14.67
CA ASP A 138 8.69 2.19 -15.03
C ASP A 138 8.24 3.06 -13.83
N LEU A 139 8.74 2.80 -12.64
CA LEU A 139 8.29 3.41 -11.39
C LEU A 139 9.45 4.08 -10.66
N LEU A 140 9.22 5.26 -10.09
CA LEU A 140 10.15 5.85 -9.14
C LEU A 140 9.86 5.31 -7.75
N THR A 141 10.85 4.68 -7.13
CA THR A 141 10.77 4.11 -5.77
C THR A 141 11.63 4.88 -4.79
N MET A 142 11.43 4.66 -3.48
CA MET A 142 12.12 5.40 -2.43
C MET A 142 13.65 5.28 -2.48
N ASP A 143 14.17 4.11 -2.82
CA ASP A 143 15.61 3.82 -2.92
C ASP A 143 16.25 4.34 -4.21
N GLU A 144 15.47 4.87 -5.14
CA GLU A 144 15.93 5.50 -6.36
C GLU A 144 15.88 7.04 -6.32
N LEU A 145 15.42 7.59 -5.20
CA LEU A 145 15.47 9.04 -5.01
C LEU A 145 16.95 9.51 -5.05
N PRO A 146 17.21 10.62 -5.75
CA PRO A 146 18.58 11.09 -5.95
C PRO A 146 19.24 11.67 -4.68
N GLU A 147 18.44 11.96 -3.67
CA GLU A 147 18.86 12.43 -2.33
C GLU A 147 17.78 12.08 -1.30
N ASP A 148 18.06 12.33 -0.02
CA ASP A 148 17.08 12.06 1.03
C ASP A 148 15.80 12.92 0.86
N PRO A 149 14.63 12.41 1.30
CA PRO A 149 13.36 13.08 1.09
C PRO A 149 13.24 14.46 1.72
N GLU A 150 13.94 14.71 2.84
CA GLU A 150 13.91 15.99 3.56
C GLU A 150 14.58 17.07 2.72
N THR A 151 15.80 16.81 2.26
CA THR A 151 16.57 17.69 1.37
C THR A 151 15.89 17.85 0.01
N LEU A 152 15.39 16.76 -0.57
CA LEU A 152 14.69 16.81 -1.85
C LEU A 152 13.40 17.64 -1.75
N GLY A 153 12.66 17.47 -0.66
CA GLY A 153 11.40 18.18 -0.40
C GLY A 153 11.53 19.71 -0.42
N GLU A 154 12.64 20.24 0.07
CA GLU A 154 12.92 21.68 0.05
C GLU A 154 13.22 22.21 -1.37
N LYS A 155 13.75 21.36 -2.24
CA LYS A 155 14.15 21.74 -3.61
C LYS A 155 13.02 21.64 -4.62
N LEU A 156 12.01 20.81 -4.34
CA LEU A 156 10.87 20.59 -5.22
C LEU A 156 9.95 21.82 -5.29
N LYS A 157 9.17 21.92 -6.36
CA LYS A 157 8.00 22.80 -6.39
C LYS A 157 7.03 22.47 -5.26
N GLY A 158 6.87 21.20 -4.96
CA GLY A 158 6.10 20.66 -3.84
C GLY A 158 5.71 19.21 -4.04
N ILE A 159 4.89 18.74 -3.11
CA ILE A 159 4.34 17.38 -3.12
C ILE A 159 2.81 17.38 -3.15
N VAL A 160 2.25 16.33 -3.69
CA VAL A 160 0.82 16.03 -3.64
C VAL A 160 0.64 14.74 -2.86
N LEU A 161 -0.25 14.75 -1.90
CA LEU A 161 -0.59 13.59 -1.08
C LEU A 161 -1.87 12.94 -1.60
N VAL A 162 -1.82 11.64 -1.88
CA VAL A 162 -2.98 10.82 -2.23
C VAL A 162 -3.06 9.62 -1.29
N ASP A 163 -4.27 9.27 -0.86
CA ASP A 163 -4.53 8.16 0.07
C ASP A 163 -3.89 8.31 1.47
N HIS A 164 -3.47 9.53 1.80
CA HIS A 164 -3.12 9.96 3.15
C HIS A 164 -3.19 11.49 3.26
N GLY A 165 -3.57 11.98 4.43
CA GLY A 165 -3.84 13.41 4.63
C GLY A 165 -2.74 14.16 5.39
N VAL A 166 -1.67 13.47 5.83
CA VAL A 166 -0.56 14.08 6.60
C VAL A 166 0.76 13.66 5.94
N PRO A 167 1.65 14.61 5.60
CA PRO A 167 2.95 14.26 5.06
C PRO A 167 3.74 13.46 6.09
N LEU A 168 4.45 12.43 5.64
CA LEU A 168 5.38 11.70 6.50
C LEU A 168 6.49 12.64 6.97
N ARG A 169 7.05 12.40 8.17
CA ARG A 169 8.09 13.24 8.77
C ARG A 169 9.26 13.53 7.80
N LYS A 170 9.69 12.52 7.05
CA LYS A 170 10.75 12.67 6.04
C LYS A 170 10.42 13.64 4.90
N TRP A 171 9.16 14.08 4.78
CA TRP A 171 8.67 15.07 3.83
C TRP A 171 8.16 16.36 4.53
N SER A 172 8.47 16.55 5.80
CA SER A 172 7.95 17.68 6.60
C SER A 172 8.34 19.06 6.06
N HIS A 173 9.45 19.15 5.35
CA HIS A 173 9.93 20.40 4.74
C HIS A 173 9.38 20.64 3.33
N ALA A 174 8.70 19.67 2.76
CA ALA A 174 8.12 19.83 1.43
C ALA A 174 6.84 20.68 1.46
N ASN A 175 6.67 21.54 0.46
CA ASN A 175 5.43 22.28 0.26
C ASN A 175 4.31 21.34 -0.22
N VAL A 176 3.26 21.16 0.59
CA VAL A 176 2.10 20.32 0.23
C VAL A 176 1.16 21.14 -0.64
N LEU A 177 1.11 20.83 -1.93
CA LEU A 177 0.31 21.54 -2.93
C LEU A 177 -1.15 21.11 -2.92
N SER A 178 -1.42 19.81 -2.80
CA SER A 178 -2.78 19.28 -2.73
C SER A 178 -2.86 18.00 -1.91
N ILE A 179 -4.07 17.68 -1.43
CA ILE A 179 -4.39 16.45 -0.69
C ILE A 179 -5.68 15.89 -1.25
N ILE A 180 -5.66 14.60 -1.62
CA ILE A 180 -6.83 13.84 -2.04
C ILE A 180 -6.84 12.55 -1.23
N ASP A 181 -7.79 12.42 -0.30
CA ASP A 181 -7.79 11.31 0.65
C ASP A 181 -9.22 10.86 1.01
N HIS A 182 -9.36 9.61 1.39
CA HIS A 182 -10.62 9.02 1.85
C HIS A 182 -10.60 8.68 3.35
N HIS A 183 -9.52 9.03 4.04
CA HIS A 183 -9.39 8.89 5.48
C HIS A 183 -9.94 10.10 6.23
N ARG A 184 -9.89 10.05 7.56
CA ARG A 184 -10.27 11.19 8.40
C ARG A 184 -9.30 12.35 8.18
N ASP A 185 -9.82 13.54 7.97
CA ASP A 185 -9.03 14.76 7.93
C ASP A 185 -8.40 15.05 9.30
N ARG A 186 -7.08 15.21 9.33
CA ARG A 186 -6.29 15.53 10.53
C ARG A 186 -5.83 16.99 10.56
N GLY A 187 -6.30 17.84 9.64
CA GLY A 187 -6.03 19.26 9.59
C GLY A 187 -4.69 19.68 9.01
N ALA A 188 -3.86 18.77 8.53
CA ALA A 188 -2.57 19.10 7.95
C ALA A 188 -2.71 19.91 6.64
N ALA A 189 -1.71 20.77 6.36
CA ALA A 189 -1.59 21.60 5.16
C ALA A 189 -2.91 22.29 4.73
N PRO A 190 -3.46 23.21 5.56
CA PRO A 190 -4.75 23.85 5.28
C PRO A 190 -4.75 24.71 4.01
N GLY A 191 -3.58 25.10 3.50
CA GLY A 191 -3.41 25.84 2.25
C GLY A 191 -3.42 25.00 0.98
N ALA A 192 -3.38 23.66 1.08
CA ALA A 192 -3.37 22.76 -0.06
C ALA A 192 -4.64 22.88 -0.93
N LYS A 193 -4.49 22.82 -2.26
CA LYS A 193 -5.62 22.94 -3.22
C LYS A 193 -5.39 22.01 -4.43
N PRO A 194 -6.34 21.09 -4.75
CA PRO A 194 -7.51 20.73 -3.95
C PRO A 194 -7.12 20.10 -2.61
N ARG A 195 -7.97 20.28 -1.60
CA ARG A 195 -7.91 19.57 -0.33
C ARG A 195 -9.22 18.84 -0.13
N LEU A 196 -9.25 17.60 -0.58
CA LEU A 196 -10.45 16.77 -0.66
C LEU A 196 -10.36 15.58 0.30
N PHE A 197 -11.32 15.50 1.21
CA PHE A 197 -11.53 14.37 2.10
C PHE A 197 -12.98 13.90 1.98
N GLU A 198 -13.18 12.71 1.41
CA GLU A 198 -14.51 12.15 1.21
C GLU A 198 -14.50 10.64 1.40
N PRO A 199 -15.40 10.07 2.20
CA PRO A 199 -15.46 8.64 2.43
C PRO A 199 -15.92 7.89 1.16
N VAL A 200 -15.01 7.11 0.56
CA VAL A 200 -15.23 6.21 -0.56
C VAL A 200 -14.50 4.89 -0.29
N ALA A 201 -14.75 3.87 -1.11
CA ALA A 201 -14.06 2.58 -0.93
C ALA A 201 -12.57 2.66 -1.25
N SER A 202 -12.18 3.43 -2.27
CA SER A 202 -10.81 3.58 -2.78
C SER A 202 -10.52 5.06 -3.03
N CYS A 203 -9.36 5.56 -2.62
CA CYS A 203 -8.92 6.92 -2.91
C CYS A 203 -8.77 7.16 -4.42
N THR A 204 -8.40 6.12 -5.16
CA THR A 204 -8.35 6.17 -6.64
C THR A 204 -9.69 6.60 -7.25
N THR A 205 -10.83 6.32 -6.60
CA THR A 205 -12.14 6.85 -7.01
C THR A 205 -12.16 8.39 -7.02
N LEU A 206 -11.64 9.02 -5.96
CA LEU A 206 -11.62 10.49 -5.84
C LEU A 206 -10.67 11.12 -6.87
N VAL A 207 -9.48 10.54 -6.99
CA VAL A 207 -8.48 10.98 -7.98
C VAL A 207 -9.02 10.87 -9.40
N ALA A 208 -9.58 9.71 -9.77
CA ALA A 208 -10.16 9.50 -11.09
C ALA A 208 -11.37 10.40 -11.36
N ARG A 209 -12.22 10.65 -10.36
CA ARG A 209 -13.34 11.58 -10.45
C ARG A 209 -12.87 12.99 -10.77
N LEU A 210 -11.91 13.52 -9.97
CA LEU A 210 -11.35 14.85 -10.22
C LEU A 210 -10.71 14.95 -11.60
N MET A 211 -9.89 13.99 -11.97
CA MET A 211 -9.30 13.93 -13.32
C MET A 211 -10.36 13.98 -14.43
N LEU A 212 -11.41 13.18 -14.31
CA LEU A 212 -12.49 13.17 -15.32
C LEU A 212 -13.29 14.48 -15.33
N ASP A 213 -13.54 15.08 -14.15
CA ASP A 213 -14.27 16.34 -14.05
C ASP A 213 -13.47 17.54 -14.62
N GLU A 214 -12.13 17.48 -14.56
CA GLU A 214 -11.25 18.47 -15.20
C GLU A 214 -11.12 18.20 -16.70
N LEU A 215 -10.92 16.95 -17.10
CA LEU A 215 -10.78 16.55 -18.49
C LEU A 215 -12.01 16.94 -19.32
N GLU A 216 -13.22 16.75 -18.78
CA GLU A 216 -14.50 17.09 -19.45
C GLU A 216 -14.75 18.60 -19.58
N LYS A 217 -13.95 19.45 -18.93
CA LYS A 217 -13.99 20.91 -19.07
C LYS A 217 -13.01 21.47 -20.10
N LEU A 218 -12.11 20.63 -20.60
CA LEU A 218 -11.12 21.05 -21.58
C LEU A 218 -11.78 21.17 -22.94
N ASP A 219 -11.41 22.21 -23.72
CA ASP A 219 -11.86 22.38 -25.12
C ASP A 219 -11.43 21.20 -25.99
N GLN A 220 -10.30 20.61 -25.64
CA GLN A 220 -9.79 19.41 -26.30
C GLN A 220 -9.32 18.42 -25.22
N GLU A 221 -10.04 17.32 -25.04
CA GLU A 221 -9.64 16.23 -24.16
C GLU A 221 -8.33 15.58 -24.65
N TYR A 222 -7.35 15.44 -23.74
CA TYR A 222 -6.22 14.59 -24.04
C TYR A 222 -6.61 13.10 -23.92
N HIS A 223 -5.95 12.27 -24.70
CA HIS A 223 -6.26 10.86 -24.73
C HIS A 223 -5.63 10.11 -23.56
N MET A 224 -6.48 9.44 -22.73
CA MET A 224 -5.99 8.61 -21.62
C MET A 224 -5.60 7.23 -22.13
N PRO A 225 -4.40 6.71 -21.75
CA PRO A 225 -4.00 5.36 -22.08
C PRO A 225 -4.97 4.34 -21.49
N HIS A 226 -5.31 3.34 -22.27
CA HIS A 226 -6.18 2.26 -21.83
C HIS A 226 -5.63 1.56 -20.58
N GLU A 227 -4.32 1.36 -20.50
CA GLU A 227 -3.61 0.76 -19.38
C GLU A 227 -3.83 1.51 -18.08
N LEU A 228 -3.85 2.85 -18.11
CA LEU A 228 -4.17 3.67 -16.94
C LEU A 228 -5.61 3.44 -16.48
N LEU A 229 -6.55 3.36 -17.43
CA LEU A 229 -7.95 3.12 -17.13
C LEU A 229 -8.17 1.73 -16.49
N GLU A 230 -7.47 0.70 -16.98
CA GLU A 230 -7.46 -0.64 -16.39
C GLU A 230 -6.87 -0.65 -14.97
N LEU A 231 -5.79 0.08 -14.75
CA LEU A 231 -5.16 0.19 -13.45
C LEU A 231 -6.10 0.87 -12.44
N VAL A 232 -6.79 1.95 -12.83
CA VAL A 232 -7.82 2.62 -12.01
C VAL A 232 -8.95 1.66 -11.65
N LEU A 233 -9.50 0.91 -12.59
CA LEU A 233 -10.54 -0.09 -12.32
C LEU A 233 -10.03 -1.20 -11.39
N SER A 234 -8.77 -1.61 -11.53
CA SER A 234 -8.14 -2.62 -10.68
C SER A 234 -8.06 -2.18 -9.21
N ALA A 235 -7.62 -0.94 -8.95
CA ALA A 235 -7.54 -0.40 -7.60
C ALA A 235 -8.93 -0.26 -6.96
N ILE A 236 -9.90 0.30 -7.68
CA ILE A 236 -11.27 0.40 -7.18
C ILE A 236 -11.87 -1.01 -6.93
N ALA A 237 -11.61 -1.99 -7.81
CA ALA A 237 -12.17 -3.32 -7.68
C ALA A 237 -11.69 -4.08 -6.45
N ILE A 238 -10.41 -3.98 -6.09
CA ILE A 238 -9.88 -4.69 -4.92
C ILE A 238 -10.43 -4.09 -3.62
N ASP A 239 -10.49 -2.78 -3.49
CA ASP A 239 -10.90 -2.09 -2.25
C ASP A 239 -12.41 -2.07 -2.04
N SER A 240 -13.17 -1.97 -3.13
CA SER A 240 -14.63 -2.04 -3.10
C SER A 240 -15.18 -3.48 -3.10
N SER A 241 -14.30 -4.49 -3.12
CA SER A 241 -14.70 -5.90 -3.32
C SER A 241 -15.52 -6.11 -4.60
N GLY A 242 -15.11 -5.48 -5.71
CA GLY A 242 -15.84 -5.53 -6.98
C GLY A 242 -17.15 -4.75 -6.91
N LEU A 243 -17.16 -3.63 -6.21
CA LEU A 243 -18.33 -2.76 -5.95
C LEU A 243 -19.43 -3.37 -5.07
N THR A 244 -19.10 -4.42 -4.29
CA THR A 244 -20.06 -5.13 -3.44
C THR A 244 -19.82 -4.95 -1.94
N SER A 245 -18.76 -4.26 -1.53
CA SER A 245 -18.45 -4.04 -0.12
C SER A 245 -19.40 -3.02 0.52
N ARG A 246 -19.53 -3.08 1.86
CA ARG A 246 -20.29 -2.08 2.61
C ARG A 246 -19.68 -0.67 2.55
N LYS A 247 -18.41 -0.56 2.14
CA LYS A 247 -17.71 0.72 1.96
C LYS A 247 -17.97 1.34 0.60
N THR A 248 -18.52 0.56 -0.34
CA THR A 248 -18.78 1.04 -1.71
C THR A 248 -19.83 2.13 -1.70
N THR A 249 -19.50 3.25 -2.31
CA THR A 249 -20.37 4.42 -2.42
C THR A 249 -20.89 4.60 -3.85
N LYS A 250 -21.85 5.51 -4.01
CA LYS A 250 -22.34 5.91 -5.35
C LYS A 250 -21.21 6.52 -6.19
N ALA A 251 -20.24 7.19 -5.55
CA ALA A 251 -19.08 7.76 -6.23
C ALA A 251 -18.20 6.65 -6.84
N ASP A 252 -17.92 5.57 -6.11
CA ASP A 252 -17.16 4.43 -6.63
C ASP A 252 -17.81 3.83 -7.88
N ILE A 253 -19.12 3.61 -7.83
CA ILE A 253 -19.88 3.05 -8.97
C ILE A 253 -19.86 3.98 -10.16
N LYS A 254 -20.21 5.27 -9.96
CA LYS A 254 -20.29 6.26 -11.03
C LYS A 254 -18.94 6.52 -11.69
N THR A 255 -17.88 6.63 -10.90
CA THR A 255 -16.51 6.83 -11.42
C THR A 255 -16.06 5.61 -12.22
N SER A 256 -16.29 4.40 -11.70
CA SER A 256 -15.96 3.16 -12.44
C SER A 256 -16.71 3.07 -13.76
N GLN A 257 -17.99 3.48 -13.83
CA GLN A 257 -18.75 3.53 -15.08
C GLN A 257 -18.13 4.51 -16.09
N ARG A 258 -17.74 5.71 -15.64
CA ARG A 258 -17.09 6.72 -16.50
C ARG A 258 -15.75 6.25 -17.05
N ILE A 259 -14.95 5.58 -16.21
CA ILE A 259 -13.66 4.99 -16.61
C ILE A 259 -13.88 3.85 -17.61
N LEU A 260 -14.79 2.91 -17.30
CA LEU A 260 -15.10 1.79 -18.19
C LEU A 260 -15.53 2.26 -19.57
N ALA A 261 -16.39 3.28 -19.64
CA ALA A 261 -16.88 3.85 -20.90
C ALA A 261 -15.77 4.45 -21.79
N ARG A 262 -14.62 4.80 -21.21
CA ARG A 262 -13.43 5.31 -21.92
C ARG A 262 -12.39 4.23 -22.24
N SER A 263 -12.55 3.04 -21.67
CA SER A 263 -11.61 1.94 -21.83
C SER A 263 -11.91 1.07 -23.04
N ASN A 264 -10.98 0.18 -23.40
CA ASN A 264 -11.22 -0.85 -24.43
C ASN A 264 -12.27 -1.88 -24.00
N TRP A 265 -12.69 -1.85 -22.72
CA TRP A 265 -13.75 -2.72 -22.19
C TRP A 265 -15.14 -2.09 -22.21
N LYS A 266 -15.31 -0.95 -22.86
CA LYS A 266 -16.56 -0.17 -22.89
C LYS A 266 -17.81 -0.95 -23.34
N GLU A 267 -17.62 -2.01 -24.11
CA GLU A 267 -18.71 -2.89 -24.56
C GLU A 267 -19.13 -3.94 -23.50
N ASN A 268 -18.38 -4.02 -22.38
CA ASN A 268 -18.68 -4.95 -21.31
C ASN A 268 -19.52 -4.27 -20.22
N SER A 269 -20.30 -5.06 -19.49
CA SER A 269 -20.99 -4.59 -18.30
C SER A 269 -20.01 -4.37 -17.14
N LEU A 270 -20.25 -3.35 -16.32
CA LEU A 270 -19.38 -2.97 -15.22
C LEU A 270 -19.20 -4.10 -14.17
N GLU A 271 -20.30 -4.71 -13.75
CA GLU A 271 -20.29 -5.70 -12.67
C GLU A 271 -19.40 -6.92 -12.98
N PRO A 272 -19.48 -7.57 -14.16
CA PRO A 272 -18.59 -8.67 -14.52
C PRO A 272 -17.12 -8.27 -14.56
N VAL A 273 -16.80 -7.07 -15.09
CA VAL A 273 -15.41 -6.56 -15.12
C VAL A 273 -14.88 -6.39 -13.72
N MET A 274 -15.60 -5.69 -12.84
CA MET A 274 -15.17 -5.43 -11.48
C MET A 274 -15.09 -6.72 -10.64
N ALA A 275 -16.00 -7.65 -10.84
CA ALA A 275 -15.96 -8.96 -10.17
C ALA A 275 -14.75 -9.80 -10.62
N SER A 276 -14.41 -9.79 -11.90
CA SER A 276 -13.24 -10.49 -12.46
C SER A 276 -11.94 -9.89 -11.93
N LEU A 277 -11.78 -8.57 -11.98
CA LEU A 277 -10.62 -7.86 -11.42
C LEU A 277 -10.44 -8.17 -9.93
N ARG A 278 -11.50 -8.01 -9.14
CA ARG A 278 -11.49 -8.39 -7.71
C ARG A 278 -11.03 -9.82 -7.51
N HIS A 279 -11.60 -10.78 -8.25
CA HIS A 279 -11.27 -12.20 -8.07
C HIS A 279 -9.78 -12.46 -8.28
N LYS A 280 -9.22 -11.98 -9.40
CA LYS A 280 -7.81 -12.17 -9.75
C LYS A 280 -6.88 -11.46 -8.75
N LEU A 281 -7.14 -10.21 -8.42
CA LEU A 281 -6.30 -9.43 -7.52
C LEU A 281 -6.37 -9.95 -6.08
N SER A 282 -7.56 -10.33 -5.59
CA SER A 282 -7.69 -10.91 -4.24
C SER A 282 -7.06 -12.30 -4.14
N LYS A 283 -6.97 -13.04 -5.24
CA LYS A 283 -6.22 -14.30 -5.27
C LYS A 283 -4.72 -14.03 -5.18
N ALA A 284 -4.20 -13.09 -5.98
CA ALA A 284 -2.80 -12.68 -5.93
C ALA A 284 -2.41 -12.11 -4.57
N GLN A 285 -3.26 -11.26 -3.95
CA GLN A 285 -3.02 -10.67 -2.63
C GLN A 285 -2.80 -11.71 -1.52
N LYS A 286 -3.36 -12.90 -1.69
CA LYS A 286 -3.22 -14.04 -0.76
C LYS A 286 -2.02 -14.93 -1.04
N ASP A 287 -1.35 -14.74 -2.17
CA ASP A 287 -0.17 -15.52 -2.57
C ASP A 287 1.09 -14.95 -1.92
N ILE A 288 1.15 -15.05 -0.60
CA ILE A 288 2.21 -14.50 0.26
C ILE A 288 2.85 -15.54 1.18
N ASP A 289 2.62 -16.83 0.91
CA ASP A 289 3.17 -17.91 1.72
C ASP A 289 4.71 -17.97 1.67
N HIS A 290 5.29 -17.41 0.60
CA HIS A 290 6.74 -17.29 0.42
C HIS A 290 7.39 -16.19 1.28
N LEU A 291 6.60 -15.30 1.90
CA LEU A 291 7.11 -14.21 2.72
C LEU A 291 7.53 -14.70 4.11
N GLY A 292 8.73 -14.34 4.51
CA GLY A 292 9.20 -14.50 5.89
C GLY A 292 8.58 -13.48 6.84
N LEU A 293 8.82 -13.64 8.14
CA LEU A 293 8.22 -12.79 9.17
C LEU A 293 8.55 -11.29 8.98
N ARG A 294 9.82 -10.95 8.69
CA ARG A 294 10.21 -9.54 8.47
C ARG A 294 9.42 -8.90 7.31
N ASP A 295 9.21 -9.66 6.23
CA ASP A 295 8.44 -9.18 5.08
C ASP A 295 6.95 -9.01 5.41
N LEU A 296 6.38 -9.88 6.22
CA LEU A 296 5.01 -9.76 6.70
C LEU A 296 4.83 -8.52 7.59
N LEU A 297 5.79 -8.22 8.47
CA LEU A 297 5.78 -7.03 9.33
C LEU A 297 5.79 -5.74 8.49
N ARG A 298 6.65 -5.65 7.48
CA ARG A 298 6.79 -4.44 6.67
C ARG A 298 5.74 -4.27 5.57
N ARG A 299 5.08 -5.35 5.12
CA ARG A 299 4.15 -5.36 3.99
C ARG A 299 3.01 -4.36 4.10
N ASP A 300 2.42 -4.22 5.29
CA ASP A 300 1.37 -3.24 5.59
C ASP A 300 1.69 -2.50 6.89
N TRP A 301 2.87 -1.89 6.89
CA TRP A 301 3.38 -1.07 7.98
C TRP A 301 2.99 0.37 7.81
N LYS A 302 2.57 1.01 8.90
CA LYS A 302 2.34 2.46 8.97
C LYS A 302 2.90 2.98 10.27
N GLY A 303 3.83 3.93 10.19
CA GLY A 303 4.42 4.61 11.34
C GLY A 303 3.89 6.03 11.49
N ASP A 304 3.97 6.56 12.70
CA ASP A 304 3.70 7.96 13.00
C ASP A 304 4.51 8.43 14.21
N LEU A 305 4.64 9.73 14.37
CA LEU A 305 5.24 10.35 15.52
C LEU A 305 4.15 11.05 16.33
N ILE A 306 4.04 10.73 17.60
CA ILE A 306 3.01 11.25 18.50
C ILE A 306 3.66 12.17 19.53
N ASP A 307 3.16 13.38 19.65
CA ASP A 307 3.59 14.31 20.68
C ASP A 307 3.07 13.86 22.05
N THR A 308 3.90 14.00 23.07
CA THR A 308 3.55 13.68 24.45
C THR A 308 3.70 14.93 25.33
N PRO A 309 3.02 15.02 26.46
CA PRO A 309 3.25 16.07 27.43
C PRO A 309 4.58 15.94 28.18
N SER A 310 5.26 14.80 28.10
CA SER A 310 6.49 14.53 28.83
C SER A 310 7.67 15.38 28.34
N PRO A 311 8.29 16.23 29.17
CA PRO A 311 9.46 17.02 28.78
C PRO A 311 10.69 16.15 28.45
N ARG A 312 10.76 14.94 29.01
CA ARG A 312 11.89 14.02 28.80
C ARG A 312 11.77 13.27 27.47
N THR A 313 10.53 13.00 27.05
CA THR A 313 10.24 12.26 25.83
C THR A 313 9.13 12.99 25.08
N PRO A 314 9.42 14.14 24.45
CA PRO A 314 8.39 15.01 23.85
C PRO A 314 7.69 14.34 22.66
N THR A 315 8.25 13.29 22.11
CA THR A 315 7.67 12.52 21.02
C THR A 315 7.90 11.03 21.16
N VAL A 316 6.91 10.22 20.81
CA VAL A 316 6.96 8.76 20.75
C VAL A 316 6.67 8.29 19.35
N SER A 317 7.51 7.41 18.82
CA SER A 317 7.33 6.80 17.52
C SER A 317 6.47 5.55 17.62
N LEU A 318 5.34 5.54 16.90
CA LEU A 318 4.34 4.47 16.92
C LEU A 318 4.26 3.79 15.55
N GLY A 319 4.29 2.45 15.51
CA GLY A 319 4.16 1.68 14.29
C GLY A 319 3.06 0.61 14.36
N PHE A 320 2.33 0.45 13.25
CA PHE A 320 1.30 -0.56 13.08
C PHE A 320 1.62 -1.46 11.89
N ALA A 321 1.67 -2.78 12.12
CA ALA A 321 1.65 -3.79 11.07
C ALA A 321 0.27 -4.44 10.96
N SER A 322 -0.17 -4.81 9.74
CA SER A 322 -1.37 -5.62 9.54
C SER A 322 -1.00 -6.93 8.84
N ILE A 323 -1.19 -8.05 9.52
CA ILE A 323 -0.68 -9.35 9.09
C ILE A 323 -1.84 -10.34 8.91
N PRO A 324 -1.95 -11.05 7.75
CA PRO A 324 -3.05 -11.96 7.48
C PRO A 324 -2.79 -13.40 7.97
N TYR A 325 -1.97 -13.58 8.98
CA TYR A 325 -1.64 -14.84 9.65
C TYR A 325 -1.82 -14.71 11.16
N SER A 326 -2.16 -15.82 11.84
CA SER A 326 -2.12 -15.89 13.30
C SER A 326 -0.68 -15.76 13.83
N MET A 327 -0.55 -15.44 15.11
CA MET A 327 0.76 -15.43 15.78
C MET A 327 1.44 -16.80 15.66
N ASP A 328 0.70 -17.89 15.84
CA ASP A 328 1.22 -19.25 15.71
C ASP A 328 1.75 -19.54 14.29
N GLU A 329 1.00 -19.14 13.24
CA GLU A 329 1.46 -19.29 11.85
C GLU A 329 2.70 -18.44 11.55
N GLN A 330 2.79 -17.24 12.12
CA GLN A 330 3.96 -16.38 11.97
C GLN A 330 5.21 -16.95 12.67
N ILE A 331 5.06 -17.58 13.84
CA ILE A 331 6.14 -18.26 14.53
C ILE A 331 6.73 -19.35 13.65
N LEU A 332 5.90 -20.14 12.95
CA LEU A 332 6.35 -21.17 12.02
C LEU A 332 7.10 -20.63 10.79
N LYS A 333 7.07 -19.32 10.55
CA LYS A 333 7.81 -18.63 9.47
C LYS A 333 9.14 -18.05 9.92
N THR A 334 9.55 -18.30 11.16
CA THR A 334 10.90 -17.99 11.68
C THR A 334 11.83 -19.20 11.53
N ASP A 335 13.13 -18.98 11.62
CA ASP A 335 14.15 -19.98 11.32
C ASP A 335 14.06 -21.25 12.21
N PHE A 336 13.73 -21.06 13.49
CA PHE A 336 13.63 -22.15 14.46
C PHE A 336 12.19 -22.49 14.87
N ALA A 337 11.20 -21.75 14.34
CA ALA A 337 9.77 -21.91 14.65
C ALA A 337 9.46 -21.74 16.16
N GLU A 338 10.20 -20.86 16.84
CA GLU A 338 10.07 -20.60 18.26
C GLU A 338 9.54 -19.19 18.53
N LEU A 339 8.83 -19.00 19.66
CA LEU A 339 8.30 -17.71 20.06
C LEU A 339 9.41 -16.65 20.26
N PHE A 340 10.54 -17.06 20.79
CA PHE A 340 11.71 -16.21 20.96
C PHE A 340 12.21 -15.65 19.63
N ASP A 341 12.26 -16.47 18.57
CA ASP A 341 12.71 -16.03 17.25
C ASP A 341 11.77 -14.99 16.66
N TRP A 342 10.45 -15.19 16.86
CA TRP A 342 9.48 -14.19 16.42
C TRP A 342 9.78 -12.83 17.03
N PHE A 343 10.00 -12.75 18.34
CA PHE A 343 10.32 -11.49 19.01
C PHE A 343 11.70 -10.96 18.65
N ALA A 344 12.68 -11.82 18.34
CA ALA A 344 14.00 -11.38 17.86
C ALA A 344 13.91 -10.69 16.49
N VAL A 345 13.19 -11.29 15.53
CA VAL A 345 12.94 -10.68 14.21
C VAL A 345 12.14 -9.38 14.35
N HIS A 346 11.11 -9.37 15.21
CA HIS A 346 10.30 -8.20 15.47
C HIS A 346 11.11 -7.06 16.11
N ALA A 347 11.99 -7.37 17.08
CA ALA A 347 12.87 -6.39 17.71
C ALA A 347 13.86 -5.79 16.70
N ALA A 348 14.43 -6.60 15.81
CA ALA A 348 15.28 -6.12 14.73
C ALA A 348 14.50 -5.17 13.78
N TRP A 349 13.26 -5.52 13.42
CA TRP A 349 12.39 -4.68 12.61
C TRP A 349 12.03 -3.34 13.28
N THR A 350 11.67 -3.35 14.56
CA THR A 350 11.36 -2.13 15.31
C THR A 350 12.58 -1.22 15.48
N ALA A 351 13.77 -1.81 15.65
CA ALA A 351 15.02 -1.06 15.67
C ALA A 351 15.34 -0.43 14.31
N GLU A 352 15.16 -1.16 13.20
CA GLU A 352 15.35 -0.66 11.84
C GLU A 352 14.42 0.51 11.52
N THR A 353 13.16 0.43 11.92
CA THR A 353 12.16 1.49 11.70
C THR A 353 12.22 2.62 12.72
N GLY A 354 12.99 2.45 13.80
CA GLY A 354 13.15 3.45 14.85
C GLY A 354 11.89 3.70 15.68
N VAL A 355 10.95 2.72 15.74
CA VAL A 355 9.72 2.89 16.52
C VAL A 355 9.88 2.45 17.96
N ASP A 356 9.22 3.19 18.85
CA ASP A 356 9.20 2.94 20.29
C ASP A 356 8.08 1.97 20.67
N ILE A 357 6.91 2.14 20.04
CA ILE A 357 5.74 1.28 20.20
C ILE A 357 5.45 0.58 18.88
N SER A 358 5.32 -0.74 18.93
CA SER A 358 4.84 -1.52 17.79
C SER A 358 3.55 -2.25 18.13
N VAL A 359 2.56 -2.12 17.24
CA VAL A 359 1.28 -2.84 17.33
C VAL A 359 1.09 -3.67 16.07
N CYS A 360 1.09 -5.01 16.21
CA CYS A 360 0.76 -5.89 15.09
C CYS A 360 -0.71 -6.33 15.21
N LEU A 361 -1.46 -6.13 14.14
CA LEU A 361 -2.86 -6.49 14.03
C LEU A 361 -2.99 -7.69 13.09
N ASN A 362 -3.13 -8.87 13.68
CA ASN A 362 -3.27 -10.11 12.94
C ASN A 362 -4.75 -10.39 12.62
N LYS A 363 -5.01 -10.89 11.43
CA LYS A 363 -6.37 -11.22 10.98
C LYS A 363 -6.35 -12.51 10.17
N TYR A 364 -7.00 -13.56 10.71
CA TYR A 364 -7.03 -14.86 10.06
C TYR A 364 -8.38 -15.57 10.23
N ASN A 365 -8.56 -16.67 9.50
CA ASN A 365 -9.72 -17.55 9.65
C ASN A 365 -9.24 -18.85 10.30
N LYS A 366 -9.60 -19.05 11.56
CA LYS A 366 -9.41 -20.33 12.23
C LYS A 366 -10.35 -21.36 11.62
N ARG A 367 -9.80 -22.51 11.21
CA ARG A 367 -10.57 -23.65 10.71
C ARG A 367 -10.70 -24.68 11.82
N TYR A 368 -11.91 -25.18 11.99
CA TYR A 368 -12.21 -26.24 12.94
C TYR A 368 -12.34 -27.59 12.25
N PRO A 369 -12.18 -28.73 12.98
CA PRO A 369 -12.30 -30.08 12.41
C PRO A 369 -13.64 -30.38 11.73
N ASP A 370 -14.73 -29.70 12.15
CA ASP A 370 -16.06 -29.80 11.55
C ASP A 370 -16.20 -29.03 10.22
N GLY A 371 -15.13 -28.40 9.74
CA GLY A 371 -15.10 -27.58 8.52
C GLY A 371 -15.57 -26.15 8.71
N SER A 372 -16.07 -25.78 9.90
CA SER A 372 -16.44 -24.40 10.21
C SER A 372 -15.23 -23.48 10.23
N LYS A 373 -15.49 -22.17 10.01
CA LYS A 373 -14.46 -21.12 10.02
C LYS A 373 -14.90 -19.98 10.91
N GLU A 374 -14.00 -19.55 11.76
CA GLU A 374 -14.20 -18.38 12.61
C GLU A 374 -13.14 -17.31 12.27
N LYS A 375 -13.58 -16.05 12.15
CA LYS A 375 -12.67 -14.91 11.99
C LYS A 375 -12.11 -14.53 13.35
N ILE A 376 -10.83 -14.75 13.53
CA ILE A 376 -10.09 -14.37 14.73
C ILE A 376 -9.17 -13.20 14.37
N ARG A 377 -8.92 -12.36 15.35
CA ARG A 377 -7.94 -11.29 15.29
C ARG A 377 -7.06 -11.33 16.52
N GLU A 378 -5.85 -10.87 16.36
CA GLU A 378 -4.91 -10.71 17.46
C GLU A 378 -4.33 -9.31 17.45
N VAL A 379 -4.03 -8.82 18.63
CA VAL A 379 -3.30 -7.57 18.86
C VAL A 379 -2.00 -7.93 19.59
N VAL A 380 -0.86 -7.62 18.98
CA VAL A 380 0.45 -7.80 19.59
C VAL A 380 0.98 -6.42 19.93
N LEU A 381 1.26 -6.15 21.18
CA LEU A 381 1.86 -4.91 21.67
C LEU A 381 3.29 -5.17 22.13
N THR A 382 4.22 -4.35 21.66
CA THR A 382 5.58 -4.28 22.22
C THR A 382 6.01 -2.84 22.39
N VAL A 383 6.80 -2.58 23.43
CA VAL A 383 7.45 -1.29 23.66
C VAL A 383 8.94 -1.51 23.83
N ARG A 384 9.73 -0.78 23.07
CA ARG A 384 11.20 -0.86 23.06
C ARG A 384 11.78 0.21 23.98
N ASP A 385 12.86 -0.12 24.66
CA ASP A 385 13.75 0.85 25.30
C ASP A 385 14.96 1.11 24.41
N ASP A 386 15.44 2.33 24.41
CA ASP A 386 16.65 2.75 23.71
C ASP A 386 17.31 3.97 24.41
N VAL A 387 18.18 4.66 23.68
CA VAL A 387 18.86 5.87 24.22
C VAL A 387 17.86 7.02 24.50
N ARG A 388 16.70 7.05 23.83
CA ARG A 388 15.69 8.11 23.98
C ARG A 388 14.65 7.79 25.04
N ILE A 389 14.30 6.52 25.16
CA ILE A 389 13.29 6.00 26.12
C ILE A 389 13.97 4.96 26.99
N ASP A 390 14.28 5.33 28.23
CA ASP A 390 14.90 4.41 29.17
C ASP A 390 13.94 3.30 29.63
N GLN A 391 14.47 2.31 30.35
CA GLN A 391 13.68 1.15 30.78
C GLN A 391 12.46 1.53 31.62
N THR A 392 12.58 2.52 32.50
CA THR A 392 11.48 2.94 33.38
C THR A 392 10.39 3.62 32.58
N GLN A 393 10.76 4.49 31.64
CA GLN A 393 9.84 5.16 30.73
C GLN A 393 9.14 4.15 29.81
N ALA A 394 9.89 3.19 29.26
CA ALA A 394 9.32 2.14 28.40
C ALA A 394 8.34 1.24 29.17
N ASP A 395 8.62 0.94 30.45
CA ASP A 395 7.69 0.21 31.31
C ASP A 395 6.39 1.00 31.56
N GLY A 396 6.52 2.29 31.89
CA GLY A 396 5.37 3.17 32.09
C GLY A 396 4.52 3.33 30.82
N LEU A 397 5.17 3.54 29.69
CA LEU A 397 4.51 3.65 28.37
C LEU A 397 3.78 2.35 27.99
N PHE A 398 4.42 1.20 28.20
CA PHE A 398 3.82 -0.11 27.97
C PHE A 398 2.54 -0.31 28.80
N GLU A 399 2.60 -0.06 30.11
CA GLU A 399 1.45 -0.23 31.00
C GLU A 399 0.32 0.77 30.68
N THR A 400 0.65 1.99 30.22
CA THR A 400 -0.33 2.99 29.81
C THR A 400 -1.08 2.53 28.56
N VAL A 401 -0.37 2.13 27.50
CA VAL A 401 -0.97 1.65 26.26
C VAL A 401 -1.74 0.34 26.47
N LYS A 402 -1.16 -0.61 27.23
CA LYS A 402 -1.81 -1.87 27.59
C LYS A 402 -3.16 -1.63 28.26
N ARG A 403 -3.19 -0.76 29.29
CA ARG A 403 -4.41 -0.41 30.03
C ARG A 403 -5.46 0.24 29.11
N ALA A 404 -5.05 1.13 28.22
CA ALA A 404 -5.96 1.77 27.26
C ALA A 404 -6.57 0.74 26.30
N LEU A 405 -5.78 -0.23 25.82
CA LEU A 405 -6.28 -1.32 24.98
C LEU A 405 -7.25 -2.23 25.73
N GLU A 406 -6.92 -2.62 26.97
CA GLU A 406 -7.76 -3.52 27.78
C GLU A 406 -9.07 -2.87 28.24
N ASN A 407 -9.08 -1.56 28.50
CA ASN A 407 -10.26 -0.81 28.96
C ASN A 407 -10.84 0.09 27.86
N ASN A 408 -10.72 -0.29 26.59
CA ASN A 408 -11.17 0.53 25.47
C ASN A 408 -12.67 0.85 25.51
N GLU A 409 -13.05 2.07 25.15
CA GLU A 409 -14.44 2.53 25.11
C GLU A 409 -15.26 1.92 23.96
N GLU A 410 -14.58 1.28 23.00
CA GLU A 410 -15.21 0.60 21.85
C GLU A 410 -15.89 -0.73 22.26
N GLY A 411 -15.80 -1.15 23.52
CA GLY A 411 -16.37 -2.38 24.03
C GLY A 411 -15.74 -3.66 23.46
N ILE A 412 -14.49 -3.58 22.99
CA ILE A 412 -13.77 -4.73 22.46
C ILE A 412 -13.17 -5.53 23.61
N VAL A 413 -13.65 -6.76 23.78
CA VAL A 413 -13.08 -7.69 24.76
C VAL A 413 -11.79 -8.27 24.18
N LEU A 414 -10.67 -7.98 24.82
CA LEU A 414 -9.36 -8.54 24.53
C LEU A 414 -9.05 -9.69 25.50
N GLU A 415 -8.96 -10.91 24.99
CA GLU A 415 -8.63 -12.10 25.76
C GLU A 415 -7.12 -12.39 25.62
N PRO A 416 -6.41 -12.69 26.72
CA PRO A 416 -5.00 -13.07 26.63
C PRO A 416 -4.80 -14.25 25.67
N TRP A 417 -3.77 -14.17 24.83
CA TRP A 417 -3.37 -15.26 23.93
C TRP A 417 -3.01 -16.52 24.73
N HIS A 418 -3.25 -17.70 24.19
CA HIS A 418 -3.08 -18.98 24.90
C HIS A 418 -1.65 -19.23 25.43
N ARG A 419 -0.62 -18.58 24.84
CA ARG A 419 0.77 -18.63 25.29
C ARG A 419 1.21 -17.32 25.99
N ALA A 420 0.30 -16.51 26.52
CA ALA A 420 0.61 -15.23 27.14
C ALA A 420 1.61 -15.34 28.33
N LYS A 421 1.69 -16.50 28.99
CA LYS A 421 2.64 -16.76 30.08
C LYS A 421 4.10 -16.89 29.64
N GLU A 422 4.34 -17.09 28.35
CA GLU A 422 5.67 -17.21 27.75
C GLU A 422 6.23 -15.86 27.29
N LEU A 423 5.42 -14.79 27.33
CA LEU A 423 5.79 -13.47 26.88
C LEU A 423 6.79 -12.81 27.83
N GLY A 424 7.71 -12.06 27.25
CA GLY A 424 8.71 -11.29 27.97
C GLY A 424 8.18 -9.97 28.50
N LYS A 425 9.07 -9.21 29.14
CA LYS A 425 8.77 -7.86 29.61
C LYS A 425 8.38 -6.96 28.44
N ARG A 426 7.34 -6.14 28.62
CA ARG A 426 6.80 -5.22 27.58
C ARG A 426 6.36 -5.91 26.29
N GLN A 427 5.84 -7.13 26.42
CA GLN A 427 5.24 -7.91 25.35
C GLN A 427 3.86 -8.36 25.79
N MET A 428 2.85 -8.13 24.95
CA MET A 428 1.50 -8.65 25.18
C MET A 428 0.84 -9.06 23.89
N VAL A 429 0.09 -10.14 23.93
CA VAL A 429 -0.69 -10.66 22.82
C VAL A 429 -2.11 -10.96 23.31
N TRP A 430 -3.09 -10.42 22.63
CA TRP A 430 -4.51 -10.69 22.87
C TRP A 430 -5.18 -11.25 21.63
N THR A 431 -6.27 -11.97 21.86
CA THR A 431 -7.21 -12.41 20.83
C THR A 431 -8.54 -11.69 20.97
N HIS A 432 -9.22 -11.44 19.86
CA HIS A 432 -10.58 -10.92 19.86
C HIS A 432 -11.38 -11.35 18.62
N LYS A 433 -12.72 -11.30 18.73
CA LYS A 433 -13.65 -11.68 17.65
C LYS A 433 -14.34 -10.50 16.99
N SER A 434 -14.07 -9.27 17.45
CA SER A 434 -14.67 -8.07 16.88
C SER A 434 -14.17 -7.81 15.45
N GLY A 435 -14.91 -6.95 14.72
CA GLY A 435 -14.50 -6.48 13.42
C GLY A 435 -13.36 -5.44 13.42
N ALA A 436 -12.90 -5.02 14.61
CA ALA A 436 -11.94 -3.95 14.79
C ALA A 436 -10.59 -4.22 14.12
N GLY A 437 -9.98 -3.17 13.62
CA GLY A 437 -8.65 -3.17 12.99
C GLY A 437 -7.95 -1.85 13.25
N ARG A 438 -6.97 -1.48 12.42
CA ARG A 438 -6.13 -0.27 12.61
C ARG A 438 -6.98 1.00 12.84
N LYS A 439 -8.08 1.18 12.11
CA LYS A 439 -8.95 2.38 12.26
C LYS A 439 -9.54 2.55 13.67
N VAL A 440 -9.65 1.45 14.42
CA VAL A 440 -10.17 1.44 15.80
C VAL A 440 -9.02 1.47 16.80
N PHE A 441 -8.03 0.59 16.67
CA PHE A 441 -6.96 0.48 17.66
C PHE A 441 -5.97 1.64 17.63
N ARG A 442 -5.76 2.25 16.45
CA ARG A 442 -4.79 3.34 16.33
C ARG A 442 -5.17 4.57 17.17
N PRO A 443 -6.41 5.11 17.12
CA PRO A 443 -6.81 6.20 18.00
C PRO A 443 -6.64 5.88 19.48
N ILE A 444 -6.99 4.67 19.92
CA ILE A 444 -6.85 4.24 21.31
C ILE A 444 -5.39 4.34 21.79
N VAL A 445 -4.45 3.89 20.95
CA VAL A 445 -3.02 3.93 21.27
C VAL A 445 -2.48 5.37 21.18
N GLU A 446 -2.88 6.14 20.16
CA GLU A 446 -2.49 7.55 20.01
C GLU A 446 -2.95 8.38 21.22
N ASP A 447 -4.21 8.25 21.64
CA ASP A 447 -4.77 8.97 22.78
C ASP A 447 -4.06 8.59 24.10
N ALA A 448 -3.72 7.30 24.26
CA ALA A 448 -2.95 6.84 25.42
C ALA A 448 -1.54 7.43 25.46
N VAL A 449 -0.88 7.56 24.31
CA VAL A 449 0.46 8.16 24.19
C VAL A 449 0.39 9.67 24.44
N MET A 450 -0.60 10.37 23.88
CA MET A 450 -0.81 11.80 24.10
C MET A 450 -1.13 12.15 25.56
N ALA A 451 -1.65 11.19 26.32
CA ALA A 451 -1.94 11.37 27.75
C ALA A 451 -0.79 10.85 28.67
N TRP A 452 0.27 10.28 28.11
CA TRP A 452 1.38 9.71 28.87
C TRP A 452 2.38 10.80 29.29
N ASP A 453 2.66 10.88 30.63
CA ASP A 453 3.53 11.88 31.26
C ASP A 453 4.77 11.22 31.88
#